data_ba24acd1f20f51c3a8141be363e484a4
#
_entry.id   ba24acd1f20f51c3a8141be363e484a4
#
_cell.length_a   1.000
_cell.length_b   1.000
_cell.length_c   1.000
_cell.angle_alpha   90.00
_cell.angle_beta   90.00
_cell.angle_gamma   90.00
#
_symmetry.space_group_name_H-M   'P 1'
#
loop_
_entity.id
_entity.type
_entity.pdbx_description
1 polymer ?
#
loop_
_entity_poly.entity_id
_entity_poly.type
_entity_poly.pdbx_seq_one_letter_code
_entity_poly.pdbx_strand_id
1 'polypeptide(L)'
;MEKIIDIKHHFDDYECMWNGIEDIYMNKTGESLPSNFFFTLASLGSFCYLKTPKSELKRMIALGDGRTKKMYEFLAPIVGFEYKHHEYKSFEKALKKAKSEIDLGYPVVLGALDMFYLPYFENLYQKEHIPFHYVLMVGYNDKKQSIYLYDCGRLELISLSYDMLKKAMNCNYSGLSKENTVCTIRMNEKRNKIQIVKDALSIKKNSFLNPEAGFIGYKGFQKFINEIPTLREDIGKEEYDKILTNMVMFFGEVPTIPNEIKGINKPDSIEFKGRFDKIGDILVYLGEETKDDSWIKSSKYFYKCAQIINQISNIIIEYLCNKKDNTNLLAVMFTEVLNNMMEGYQSLNF
;
A
#
# COMPACT_ATOMS: atom_id res chain seq x y z
N MET A 1 -27.73 12.38 -18.20
CA MET A 1 -27.80 10.91 -17.97
C MET A 1 -27.36 10.63 -16.54
N GLU A 2 -27.91 9.62 -15.91
CA GLU A 2 -27.45 9.11 -14.60
C GLU A 2 -27.24 7.61 -14.73
N LYS A 3 -26.14 7.12 -14.20
CA LYS A 3 -25.79 5.70 -14.15
C LYS A 3 -25.06 5.40 -12.85
N ILE A 4 -25.46 4.34 -12.16
CA ILE A 4 -24.77 3.81 -10.97
C ILE A 4 -24.68 2.30 -11.15
N ILE A 5 -23.50 1.73 -10.89
CA ILE A 5 -23.28 0.30 -10.80
C ILE A 5 -23.61 -0.12 -9.39
N ASP A 6 -24.49 -1.10 -9.23
CA ASP A 6 -24.78 -1.70 -7.94
C ASP A 6 -23.63 -2.64 -7.56
N ILE A 7 -22.82 -2.21 -6.61
CA ILE A 7 -21.67 -2.93 -6.09
C ILE A 7 -21.63 -2.78 -4.57
N LYS A 8 -21.51 -3.91 -3.87
CA LYS A 8 -21.34 -3.90 -2.42
C LYS A 8 -19.92 -3.46 -2.07
N HIS A 9 -19.82 -2.38 -1.31
CA HIS A 9 -18.56 -1.86 -0.80
C HIS A 9 -18.25 -2.48 0.57
N HIS A 10 -16.96 -2.78 0.83
CA HIS A 10 -16.48 -3.20 2.13
C HIS A 10 -15.76 -2.06 2.85
N PHE A 11 -15.76 -2.09 4.18
CA PHE A 11 -15.02 -1.12 4.97
C PHE A 11 -13.52 -1.46 4.96
N ASP A 12 -12.70 -0.49 4.54
CA ASP A 12 -11.26 -0.51 4.71
C ASP A 12 -10.83 0.86 5.22
N ASP A 13 -10.15 0.93 6.35
CA ASP A 13 -9.77 2.19 6.99
C ASP A 13 -8.38 2.67 6.59
N TYR A 14 -7.69 1.93 5.72
CA TYR A 14 -6.26 2.16 5.51
C TYR A 14 -5.79 2.32 4.08
N GLU A 15 -6.23 1.46 3.17
CA GLU A 15 -5.60 1.30 1.86
C GLU A 15 -6.51 1.80 0.73
N CYS A 16 -6.60 3.10 0.57
CA CYS A 16 -7.50 3.73 -0.40
C CYS A 16 -7.42 3.14 -1.82
N MET A 17 -6.24 2.85 -2.31
CA MET A 17 -6.01 2.37 -3.68
C MET A 17 -6.40 0.91 -3.93
N TRP A 18 -6.80 0.18 -2.89
CA TRP A 18 -7.11 -1.27 -2.96
C TRP A 18 -8.60 -1.58 -2.92
N ASN A 19 -9.40 -0.66 -2.43
CA ASN A 19 -10.84 -0.85 -2.32
C ASN A 19 -11.43 -1.26 -3.65
N GLY A 20 -10.95 -0.68 -4.74
CA GLY A 20 -11.47 -0.97 -6.07
C GLY A 20 -11.38 -2.43 -6.45
N ILE A 21 -10.21 -3.04 -6.32
CA ILE A 21 -10.02 -4.43 -6.74
C ILE A 21 -10.68 -5.43 -5.81
N GLU A 22 -10.69 -5.19 -4.50
CA GLU A 22 -11.35 -6.07 -3.53
C GLU A 22 -12.86 -6.06 -3.74
N ASP A 23 -13.48 -4.90 -3.85
CA ASP A 23 -14.90 -4.78 -4.16
C ASP A 23 -15.28 -5.45 -5.48
N ILE A 24 -14.49 -5.22 -6.54
CA ILE A 24 -14.73 -5.84 -7.86
C ILE A 24 -14.65 -7.37 -7.74
N TYR A 25 -13.64 -7.90 -7.05
CA TYR A 25 -13.46 -9.34 -6.87
C TYR A 25 -14.60 -9.95 -6.06
N MET A 26 -14.90 -9.40 -4.88
CA MET A 26 -15.94 -9.91 -3.99
C MET A 26 -17.32 -9.89 -4.66
N ASN A 27 -17.65 -8.82 -5.37
CA ASN A 27 -18.93 -8.75 -6.09
C ASN A 27 -18.99 -9.70 -7.29
N LYS A 28 -17.87 -9.94 -7.97
CA LYS A 28 -17.80 -10.89 -9.10
C LYS A 28 -17.85 -12.34 -8.67
N THR A 29 -17.23 -12.66 -7.54
CA THR A 29 -17.06 -14.06 -7.09
C THR A 29 -18.09 -14.49 -6.04
N GLY A 30 -18.64 -13.54 -5.29
CA GLY A 30 -19.43 -13.78 -4.09
C GLY A 30 -18.61 -14.25 -2.88
N GLU A 31 -17.28 -14.22 -2.98
CA GLU A 31 -16.36 -14.61 -1.90
C GLU A 31 -16.02 -13.42 -1.02
N SER A 32 -15.91 -13.62 0.29
CA SER A 32 -15.34 -12.66 1.22
C SER A 32 -13.82 -12.79 1.25
N LEU A 33 -13.14 -11.66 1.48
CA LEU A 33 -11.69 -11.58 1.62
C LEU A 33 -11.34 -11.01 3.00
N PRO A 34 -10.17 -11.41 3.58
CA PRO A 34 -9.58 -10.66 4.68
C PRO A 34 -9.29 -9.21 4.27
N SER A 35 -9.29 -8.28 5.22
CA SER A 35 -8.92 -6.87 4.95
C SER A 35 -7.52 -6.78 4.36
N ASN A 36 -7.34 -5.86 3.42
CA ASN A 36 -6.07 -5.59 2.74
C ASN A 36 -5.48 -6.81 2.03
N PHE A 37 -6.32 -7.74 1.56
CA PHE A 37 -5.89 -9.00 0.97
C PHE A 37 -4.97 -8.79 -0.24
N PHE A 38 -5.43 -8.06 -1.25
CA PHE A 38 -4.64 -7.85 -2.46
C PHE A 38 -3.46 -6.90 -2.24
N PHE A 39 -3.60 -5.90 -1.37
CA PHE A 39 -2.48 -5.06 -0.98
C PHE A 39 -1.36 -5.89 -0.37
N THR A 40 -1.68 -6.72 0.60
CA THR A 40 -0.72 -7.59 1.27
C THR A 40 -0.01 -8.49 0.27
N LEU A 41 -0.77 -9.15 -0.61
CA LEU A 41 -0.19 -10.03 -1.62
C LEU A 41 0.69 -9.29 -2.63
N ALA A 42 0.33 -8.09 -3.03
CA ALA A 42 1.10 -7.34 -4.02
C ALA A 42 2.30 -6.59 -3.42
N SER A 43 2.11 -5.93 -2.28
CA SER A 43 3.04 -4.91 -1.79
C SER A 43 3.91 -5.35 -0.64
N LEU A 44 3.41 -6.18 0.29
CA LEU A 44 4.14 -6.50 1.50
C LEU A 44 5.11 -7.68 1.33
N GLY A 45 6.08 -7.82 2.24
CA GLY A 45 6.98 -8.97 2.30
C GLY A 45 8.15 -8.94 1.31
N SER A 46 8.46 -7.81 0.70
CA SER A 46 9.68 -7.59 -0.07
C SER A 46 10.62 -6.63 0.66
N PHE A 47 11.83 -6.46 0.16
CA PHE A 47 12.78 -5.50 0.67
C PHE A 47 13.58 -4.85 -0.45
N CYS A 48 13.81 -3.55 -0.33
CA CYS A 48 14.66 -2.78 -1.25
C CYS A 48 15.49 -1.77 -0.49
N TYR A 49 16.79 -1.70 -0.80
CA TYR A 49 17.71 -0.69 -0.31
C TYR A 49 18.50 -0.05 -1.45
N LEU A 50 18.19 1.20 -1.76
CA LEU A 50 18.82 1.95 -2.84
C LEU A 50 19.61 3.15 -2.32
N LYS A 51 20.80 3.36 -2.92
CA LYS A 51 21.55 4.61 -2.79
C LYS A 51 21.11 5.56 -3.90
N THR A 52 20.51 6.68 -3.52
CA THR A 52 19.90 7.66 -4.43
C THR A 52 20.49 9.06 -4.23
N PRO A 53 21.80 9.25 -4.49
CA PRO A 53 22.53 10.47 -4.07
C PRO A 53 22.01 11.77 -4.67
N LYS A 54 21.22 11.67 -5.77
CA LYS A 54 20.61 12.83 -6.46
C LYS A 54 19.14 13.07 -6.08
N SER A 55 18.56 12.19 -5.24
CA SER A 55 17.17 12.31 -4.77
C SER A 55 17.11 13.10 -3.47
N GLU A 56 15.93 13.56 -3.10
CA GLU A 56 15.65 14.20 -1.82
C GLU A 56 16.08 13.32 -0.65
N LEU A 57 15.74 12.02 -0.70
CA LEU A 57 16.29 11.01 0.21
C LEU A 57 17.51 10.34 -0.42
N LYS A 58 18.69 10.48 0.18
CA LYS A 58 19.93 9.84 -0.30
C LYS A 58 19.95 8.33 -0.15
N ARG A 59 19.08 7.78 0.65
CA ARG A 59 18.85 6.35 0.84
C ARG A 59 17.36 6.07 0.80
N MET A 60 16.94 5.13 -0.01
CA MET A 60 15.56 4.65 -0.06
C MET A 60 15.53 3.23 0.51
N ILE A 61 14.69 3.04 1.52
CA ILE A 61 14.46 1.77 2.19
C ILE A 61 12.96 1.47 2.10
N ALA A 62 12.60 0.31 1.57
CA ALA A 62 11.21 -0.09 1.43
C ALA A 62 11.03 -1.58 1.77
N LEU A 63 9.99 -1.89 2.54
CA LEU A 63 9.55 -3.26 2.87
C LEU A 63 8.52 -3.80 1.87
N GLY A 64 8.24 -3.06 0.83
CA GLY A 64 7.28 -3.39 -0.20
C GLY A 64 7.25 -2.37 -1.33
N ASP A 65 6.43 -2.61 -2.34
CA ASP A 65 6.18 -1.68 -3.45
C ASP A 65 4.71 -1.28 -3.47
N GLY A 66 4.39 -0.11 -2.90
CA GLY A 66 3.04 0.45 -2.84
C GLY A 66 2.59 1.19 -4.10
N ARG A 67 3.37 1.19 -5.20
CA ARG A 67 3.00 1.88 -6.42
C ARG A 67 1.84 1.19 -7.13
N THR A 68 0.71 1.86 -7.22
CA THR A 68 -0.56 1.35 -7.75
C THR A 68 -0.40 0.61 -9.09
N LYS A 69 0.30 1.22 -10.04
CA LYS A 69 0.53 0.61 -11.35
C LYS A 69 1.26 -0.73 -11.23
N LYS A 70 2.33 -0.79 -10.45
CA LYS A 70 3.13 -2.01 -10.28
C LYS A 70 2.36 -3.13 -9.60
N MET A 71 1.53 -2.79 -8.65
CA MET A 71 0.71 -3.74 -7.94
C MET A 71 -0.39 -4.34 -8.80
N TYR A 72 -1.09 -3.51 -9.58
CA TYR A 72 -2.07 -4.03 -10.52
C TYR A 72 -1.42 -4.85 -11.64
N GLU A 73 -0.24 -4.44 -12.15
CA GLU A 73 0.53 -5.23 -13.10
C GLU A 73 0.94 -6.60 -12.52
N PHE A 74 1.28 -6.66 -11.23
CA PHE A 74 1.59 -7.90 -10.51
C PHE A 74 0.35 -8.77 -10.30
N LEU A 75 -0.76 -8.17 -9.85
CA LEU A 75 -1.98 -8.90 -9.51
C LEU A 75 -2.76 -9.39 -10.73
N ALA A 76 -2.74 -8.64 -11.83
CA ALA A 76 -3.58 -8.93 -12.99
C ALA A 76 -3.45 -10.38 -13.51
N PRO A 77 -2.26 -10.93 -13.77
CA PRO A 77 -2.11 -12.33 -14.20
C PRO A 77 -2.42 -13.36 -13.11
N ILE A 78 -2.28 -12.99 -11.84
CA ILE A 78 -2.51 -13.87 -10.68
C ILE A 78 -4.00 -14.00 -10.39
N VAL A 79 -4.72 -12.88 -10.39
CA VAL A 79 -6.13 -12.80 -10.03
C VAL A 79 -7.04 -13.07 -11.25
N GLY A 80 -6.55 -12.80 -12.46
CA GLY A 80 -7.29 -13.05 -13.70
C GLY A 80 -8.14 -11.85 -14.14
N PHE A 81 -7.60 -10.63 -14.05
CA PHE A 81 -8.25 -9.44 -14.59
C PHE A 81 -7.40 -8.74 -15.64
N GLU A 82 -8.07 -8.02 -16.55
CA GLU A 82 -7.44 -7.10 -17.49
C GLU A 82 -7.25 -5.75 -16.80
N TYR A 83 -6.02 -5.26 -16.78
CA TYR A 83 -5.67 -3.94 -16.23
C TYR A 83 -5.13 -3.03 -17.32
N LYS A 84 -5.64 -1.79 -17.37
CA LYS A 84 -5.08 -0.73 -18.21
C LYS A 84 -4.96 0.58 -17.43
N HIS A 85 -3.80 1.18 -17.55
CA HIS A 85 -3.47 2.47 -16.96
C HIS A 85 -3.49 3.55 -18.05
N HIS A 86 -4.43 4.49 -17.92
CA HIS A 86 -4.64 5.55 -18.90
C HIS A 86 -4.31 6.90 -18.30
N GLU A 87 -3.41 7.64 -18.95
CA GLU A 87 -3.03 9.01 -18.59
C GLU A 87 -3.52 9.97 -19.70
N TYR A 88 -4.30 10.97 -19.33
CA TYR A 88 -4.90 11.90 -20.28
C TYR A 88 -4.41 13.32 -20.07
N LYS A 89 -4.24 14.06 -21.19
CA LYS A 89 -3.87 15.49 -21.17
C LYS A 89 -5.01 16.40 -20.74
N SER A 90 -6.25 15.92 -20.67
CA SER A 90 -7.38 16.72 -20.22
C SER A 90 -8.36 15.91 -19.39
N PHE A 91 -8.94 16.57 -18.40
CA PHE A 91 -9.96 16.01 -17.52
C PHE A 91 -11.18 15.48 -18.31
N GLU A 92 -11.61 16.20 -19.34
CA GLU A 92 -12.78 15.84 -20.14
C GLU A 92 -12.58 14.48 -20.83
N LYS A 93 -11.34 14.19 -21.30
CA LYS A 93 -11.01 12.88 -21.89
C LYS A 93 -10.96 11.78 -20.84
N ALA A 94 -10.39 12.06 -19.67
CA ALA A 94 -10.35 11.13 -18.55
C ALA A 94 -11.77 10.80 -18.06
N LEU A 95 -12.59 11.81 -17.82
CA LEU A 95 -13.99 11.65 -17.41
C LEU A 95 -14.80 10.88 -18.46
N LYS A 96 -14.65 11.20 -19.75
CA LYS A 96 -15.30 10.47 -20.84
C LYS A 96 -14.91 8.99 -20.81
N LYS A 97 -13.64 8.66 -20.61
CA LYS A 97 -13.18 7.28 -20.51
C LYS A 97 -13.79 6.58 -19.29
N ALA A 98 -13.74 7.21 -18.11
CA ALA A 98 -14.34 6.65 -16.92
C ALA A 98 -15.84 6.37 -17.08
N LYS A 99 -16.61 7.35 -17.62
CA LYS A 99 -18.03 7.18 -17.91
C LYS A 99 -18.30 6.05 -18.90
N SER A 100 -17.48 5.91 -19.95
CA SER A 100 -17.65 4.82 -20.91
C SER A 100 -17.46 3.43 -20.29
N GLU A 101 -16.60 3.28 -19.28
CA GLU A 101 -16.48 2.01 -18.52
C GLU A 101 -17.70 1.77 -17.62
N ILE A 102 -18.16 2.81 -16.93
CA ILE A 102 -19.40 2.75 -16.13
C ILE A 102 -20.61 2.37 -17.00
N ASP A 103 -20.72 2.90 -18.21
CA ASP A 103 -21.79 2.55 -19.16
C ASP A 103 -21.77 1.07 -19.55
N LEU A 104 -20.58 0.47 -19.61
CA LEU A 104 -20.36 -0.96 -19.84
C LEU A 104 -20.53 -1.83 -18.58
N GLY A 105 -20.75 -1.22 -17.41
CA GLY A 105 -20.93 -1.93 -16.14
C GLY A 105 -19.63 -2.22 -15.38
N TYR A 106 -18.54 -1.54 -15.74
CA TYR A 106 -17.24 -1.71 -15.05
C TYR A 106 -16.93 -0.50 -14.17
N PRO A 107 -16.75 -0.67 -12.85
CA PRO A 107 -16.20 0.36 -11.97
C PRO A 107 -14.79 0.77 -12.39
N VAL A 108 -14.39 1.98 -12.01
CA VAL A 108 -13.12 2.56 -12.44
C VAL A 108 -12.35 3.10 -11.24
N VAL A 109 -11.08 2.76 -11.11
CA VAL A 109 -10.21 3.39 -10.11
C VAL A 109 -9.66 4.69 -10.66
N LEU A 110 -9.93 5.80 -9.95
CA LEU A 110 -9.44 7.13 -10.27
C LEU A 110 -8.31 7.51 -9.33
N GLY A 111 -7.23 8.07 -9.84
CA GLY A 111 -6.09 8.56 -9.03
C GLY A 111 -4.77 8.53 -9.82
N ALA A 112 -3.73 9.23 -9.29
CA ALA A 112 -3.82 9.86 -7.97
C ALA A 112 -4.74 11.08 -7.95
N LEU A 113 -5.38 11.29 -6.80
CA LEU A 113 -6.16 12.48 -6.47
C LEU A 113 -5.46 13.24 -5.34
N ASP A 114 -5.54 14.56 -5.37
CA ASP A 114 -5.10 15.40 -4.25
C ASP A 114 -6.24 15.58 -3.25
N MET A 115 -6.05 15.07 -2.02
CA MET A 115 -7.04 15.10 -0.94
C MET A 115 -7.41 16.52 -0.52
N PHE A 116 -6.58 17.52 -0.81
CA PHE A 116 -6.90 18.94 -0.63
C PHE A 116 -8.24 19.34 -1.28
N TYR A 117 -8.65 18.68 -2.35
CA TYR A 117 -9.88 18.96 -3.09
C TYR A 117 -11.02 17.95 -2.81
N LEU A 118 -10.88 17.07 -1.81
CA LEU A 118 -11.89 16.08 -1.45
C LEU A 118 -12.66 16.52 -0.18
N PRO A 119 -13.86 17.13 -0.31
CA PRO A 119 -14.55 17.80 0.78
C PRO A 119 -15.00 16.88 1.92
N TYR A 120 -15.10 15.58 1.65
CA TYR A 120 -15.46 14.58 2.66
C TYR A 120 -14.30 14.17 3.58
N PHE A 121 -13.08 14.65 3.34
CA PHE A 121 -11.95 14.57 4.27
C PHE A 121 -11.80 15.88 5.04
N GLU A 122 -12.71 16.15 5.98
CA GLU A 122 -12.82 17.43 6.70
C GLU A 122 -11.51 17.92 7.33
N ASN A 123 -10.67 17.00 7.79
CA ASN A 123 -9.37 17.32 8.40
C ASN A 123 -8.30 17.73 7.38
N LEU A 124 -8.45 17.37 6.11
CA LEU A 124 -7.48 17.61 5.04
C LEU A 124 -7.98 18.62 4.01
N TYR A 125 -9.31 18.70 3.81
CA TYR A 125 -9.94 19.57 2.81
C TYR A 125 -9.52 21.02 2.96
N GLN A 126 -8.92 21.58 1.91
CA GLN A 126 -8.38 22.95 1.85
C GLN A 126 -7.34 23.28 2.93
N LYS A 127 -6.69 22.28 3.51
CA LYS A 127 -5.68 22.44 4.56
C LYS A 127 -4.35 21.82 4.17
N GLU A 128 -4.34 20.62 3.58
CA GLU A 128 -3.10 19.89 3.28
C GLU A 128 -3.17 19.19 1.91
N HIS A 129 -2.11 19.35 1.11
CA HIS A 129 -1.95 18.69 -0.16
C HIS A 129 -1.39 17.27 0.03
N ILE A 130 -2.22 16.26 -0.26
CA ILE A 130 -1.83 14.84 -0.26
C ILE A 130 -2.18 14.26 -1.64
N PRO A 131 -1.25 14.34 -2.63
CA PRO A 131 -1.54 14.08 -4.05
C PRO A 131 -1.35 12.62 -4.46
N PHE A 132 -1.71 11.64 -3.62
CA PHE A 132 -1.53 10.22 -3.90
C PHE A 132 -2.71 9.33 -3.47
N HIS A 133 -3.91 9.90 -3.43
CA HIS A 133 -5.13 9.19 -3.05
C HIS A 133 -5.83 8.56 -4.26
N TYR A 134 -6.50 7.42 -4.05
CA TYR A 134 -7.24 6.68 -5.07
C TYR A 134 -8.63 6.34 -4.58
N VAL A 135 -9.63 6.38 -5.48
CA VAL A 135 -11.03 6.09 -5.19
C VAL A 135 -11.65 5.16 -6.24
N LEU A 136 -12.71 4.45 -5.87
CA LEU A 136 -13.49 3.63 -6.79
C LEU A 136 -14.72 4.39 -7.30
N MET A 137 -14.67 4.85 -8.54
CA MET A 137 -15.84 5.43 -9.22
C MET A 137 -16.79 4.31 -9.65
N VAL A 138 -18.06 4.41 -9.22
CA VAL A 138 -19.12 3.44 -9.52
C VAL A 138 -20.28 4.05 -10.31
N GLY A 139 -20.27 5.36 -10.55
CA GLY A 139 -21.36 6.00 -11.27
C GLY A 139 -21.11 7.47 -11.58
N TYR A 140 -22.10 8.07 -12.27
CA TYR A 140 -22.09 9.50 -12.56
C TYR A 140 -23.52 10.04 -12.77
N ASN A 141 -23.66 11.37 -12.65
CA ASN A 141 -24.90 12.10 -12.96
C ASN A 141 -24.57 13.40 -13.69
N ASP A 142 -24.87 13.44 -15.02
CA ASP A 142 -24.59 14.60 -15.85
C ASP A 142 -25.47 15.81 -15.54
N LYS A 143 -26.69 15.60 -15.02
CA LYS A 143 -27.57 16.71 -14.64
C LYS A 143 -27.04 17.42 -13.40
N LYS A 144 -26.52 16.65 -12.44
CA LYS A 144 -25.90 17.18 -11.21
C LYS A 144 -24.42 17.52 -11.38
N GLN A 145 -23.82 17.22 -12.53
CA GLN A 145 -22.39 17.38 -12.80
C GLN A 145 -21.53 16.73 -11.69
N SER A 146 -21.81 15.44 -11.39
CA SER A 146 -21.14 14.71 -10.31
C SER A 146 -20.81 13.26 -10.70
N ILE A 147 -19.80 12.70 -10.03
CA ILE A 147 -19.56 11.25 -9.99
C ILE A 147 -20.09 10.67 -8.68
N TYR A 148 -20.29 9.37 -8.67
CA TYR A 148 -20.52 8.56 -7.48
C TYR A 148 -19.33 7.64 -7.27
N LEU A 149 -18.81 7.60 -6.02
CA LEU A 149 -17.62 6.84 -5.67
C LEU A 149 -17.72 6.20 -4.29
N TYR A 150 -16.92 5.17 -4.08
CA TYR A 150 -16.58 4.63 -2.78
C TYR A 150 -15.12 4.94 -2.42
N ASP A 151 -14.86 5.08 -1.13
CA ASP A 151 -13.54 5.42 -0.60
C ASP A 151 -13.28 4.70 0.72
N CYS A 152 -12.02 4.63 1.12
CA CYS A 152 -11.62 4.04 2.40
C CYS A 152 -12.20 4.79 3.61
N GLY A 153 -12.27 4.11 4.74
CA GLY A 153 -12.72 4.65 6.02
C GLY A 153 -14.21 4.96 6.10
N ARG A 154 -15.03 4.52 5.13
CA ARG A 154 -16.47 4.76 5.07
C ARG A 154 -17.21 3.78 4.19
N LEU A 155 -18.49 3.55 4.49
CA LEU A 155 -19.34 2.62 3.72
C LEU A 155 -20.33 3.33 2.78
N GLU A 156 -20.56 4.63 2.99
CA GLU A 156 -21.54 5.40 2.24
C GLU A 156 -21.06 5.73 0.81
N LEU A 157 -22.01 5.73 -0.12
CA LEU A 157 -21.79 6.22 -1.48
C LEU A 157 -21.61 7.74 -1.46
N ILE A 158 -20.48 8.20 -1.97
CA ILE A 158 -20.10 9.61 -1.99
C ILE A 158 -20.45 10.22 -3.35
N SER A 159 -20.99 11.44 -3.33
CA SER A 159 -21.15 12.26 -4.53
C SER A 159 -20.09 13.36 -4.57
N LEU A 160 -19.27 13.39 -5.63
CA LEU A 160 -18.23 14.39 -5.84
C LEU A 160 -18.49 15.17 -7.13
N SER A 161 -18.52 16.51 -7.09
CA SER A 161 -18.74 17.32 -8.28
C SER A 161 -17.62 17.18 -9.30
N TYR A 162 -17.93 17.34 -10.60
CA TYR A 162 -16.91 17.32 -11.66
C TYR A 162 -15.85 18.41 -11.47
N ASP A 163 -16.21 19.57 -10.92
CA ASP A 163 -15.25 20.64 -10.63
C ASP A 163 -14.23 20.23 -9.57
N MET A 164 -14.68 19.63 -8.44
CA MET A 164 -13.79 19.14 -7.40
C MET A 164 -12.94 17.97 -7.89
N LEU A 165 -13.54 17.03 -8.64
CA LEU A 165 -12.80 15.93 -9.24
C LEU A 165 -11.73 16.43 -10.20
N LYS A 166 -12.03 17.42 -11.05
CA LYS A 166 -11.08 18.05 -11.99
C LYS A 166 -9.88 18.64 -11.24
N LYS A 167 -10.12 19.35 -10.14
CA LYS A 167 -9.06 19.91 -9.29
C LYS A 167 -8.23 18.80 -8.63
N ALA A 168 -8.89 17.77 -8.07
CA ALA A 168 -8.22 16.66 -7.42
C ALA A 168 -7.37 15.82 -8.39
N MET A 169 -7.82 15.61 -9.63
CA MET A 169 -7.10 14.86 -10.67
C MET A 169 -5.96 15.66 -11.32
N ASN A 170 -5.87 16.97 -11.09
CA ASN A 170 -4.81 17.83 -11.63
C ASN A 170 -3.57 17.79 -10.74
N CYS A 171 -3.08 16.60 -10.46
CA CYS A 171 -1.87 16.41 -9.67
C CYS A 171 -0.94 15.38 -10.33
N ASN A 172 0.36 15.64 -10.19
CA ASN A 172 1.41 14.71 -10.60
C ASN A 172 2.19 14.30 -9.37
N TYR A 173 2.27 13.01 -9.12
CA TYR A 173 3.11 12.46 -8.06
C TYR A 173 4.13 11.49 -8.66
N SER A 174 5.40 11.86 -8.58
CA SER A 174 6.50 11.10 -9.19
C SER A 174 6.49 9.63 -8.75
N GLY A 175 6.46 8.73 -9.72
CA GLY A 175 6.48 7.29 -9.49
C GLY A 175 5.11 6.65 -9.21
N LEU A 176 4.04 7.42 -8.98
CA LEU A 176 2.68 6.92 -8.78
C LEU A 176 1.81 7.12 -10.02
N SER A 177 1.46 8.35 -10.35
CA SER A 177 0.65 8.66 -11.51
C SER A 177 0.89 10.08 -12.02
N LYS A 178 0.45 10.33 -13.24
CA LYS A 178 0.29 11.67 -13.79
C LYS A 178 -1.13 12.18 -13.61
N GLU A 179 -1.31 13.46 -13.91
CA GLU A 179 -2.62 14.09 -13.97
C GLU A 179 -3.62 13.31 -14.83
N ASN A 180 -4.90 13.37 -14.48
CA ASN A 180 -6.01 12.76 -15.22
C ASN A 180 -5.81 11.25 -15.49
N THR A 181 -5.33 10.51 -14.49
CA THR A 181 -5.14 9.07 -14.59
C THR A 181 -6.42 8.31 -14.27
N VAL A 182 -6.72 7.33 -15.11
CA VAL A 182 -7.87 6.41 -15.00
C VAL A 182 -7.37 4.98 -15.12
N CYS A 183 -7.63 4.15 -14.11
CA CYS A 183 -7.28 2.74 -14.10
C CYS A 183 -8.53 1.91 -14.38
N THR A 184 -8.55 1.17 -15.48
CA THR A 184 -9.65 0.26 -15.80
C THR A 184 -9.29 -1.16 -15.40
N ILE A 185 -10.23 -1.83 -14.72
CA ILE A 185 -10.10 -3.19 -14.23
C ILE A 185 -11.31 -3.98 -14.75
N ARG A 186 -11.06 -5.01 -15.57
CA ARG A 186 -12.10 -5.90 -16.06
C ARG A 186 -11.80 -7.32 -15.63
N MET A 187 -12.56 -7.83 -14.69
CA MET A 187 -12.40 -9.18 -14.20
C MET A 187 -13.11 -10.17 -15.13
N ASN A 188 -12.33 -10.94 -15.86
CA ASN A 188 -12.84 -11.87 -16.87
C ASN A 188 -12.94 -13.28 -16.31
N GLU A 189 -12.04 -13.67 -15.43
CA GLU A 189 -11.95 -15.01 -14.85
C GLU A 189 -12.24 -15.02 -13.36
N LYS A 190 -12.78 -16.14 -12.87
CA LYS A 190 -12.90 -16.39 -11.43
C LYS A 190 -11.79 -17.37 -11.04
N ARG A 191 -10.73 -16.87 -10.40
CA ARG A 191 -9.69 -17.71 -9.83
C ARG A 191 -9.94 -17.97 -8.35
N ASN A 192 -9.57 -19.15 -7.91
CA ASN A 192 -9.68 -19.55 -6.52
C ASN A 192 -8.70 -18.74 -5.65
N LYS A 193 -9.19 -18.17 -4.55
CA LYS A 193 -8.40 -17.35 -3.63
C LYS A 193 -7.18 -18.06 -3.05
N ILE A 194 -7.25 -19.37 -2.78
CA ILE A 194 -6.12 -20.14 -2.28
C ILE A 194 -5.02 -20.20 -3.34
N GLN A 195 -5.38 -20.42 -4.62
CA GLN A 195 -4.42 -20.44 -5.72
C GLN A 195 -3.80 -19.03 -5.92
N ILE A 196 -4.61 -17.97 -5.84
CA ILE A 196 -4.12 -16.57 -5.90
C ILE A 196 -3.03 -16.33 -4.85
N VAL A 197 -3.26 -16.75 -3.60
CA VAL A 197 -2.27 -16.56 -2.52
C VAL A 197 -1.02 -17.41 -2.77
N LYS A 198 -1.18 -18.67 -3.16
CA LYS A 198 -0.03 -19.55 -3.47
C LYS A 198 0.84 -18.96 -4.57
N ASP A 199 0.25 -18.51 -5.66
CA ASP A 199 0.96 -17.93 -6.79
C ASP A 199 1.69 -16.62 -6.37
N ALA A 200 0.99 -15.72 -5.67
CA ALA A 200 1.56 -14.46 -5.21
C ALA A 200 2.74 -14.69 -4.23
N LEU A 201 2.54 -15.52 -3.21
CA LEU A 201 3.57 -15.80 -2.22
C LEU A 201 4.73 -16.58 -2.79
N SER A 202 4.51 -17.48 -3.77
CA SER A 202 5.58 -18.21 -4.48
C SER A 202 6.51 -17.25 -5.23
N ILE A 203 5.95 -16.27 -5.96
CA ILE A 203 6.73 -15.23 -6.65
C ILE A 203 7.51 -14.39 -5.63
N LYS A 204 6.86 -13.96 -4.55
CA LYS A 204 7.51 -13.15 -3.49
C LYS A 204 8.63 -13.91 -2.78
N LYS A 205 8.38 -15.17 -2.38
CA LYS A 205 9.39 -16.05 -1.80
C LYS A 205 10.61 -16.15 -2.71
N ASN A 206 10.40 -16.43 -3.99
CA ASN A 206 11.50 -16.53 -4.94
C ASN A 206 12.24 -15.21 -5.09
N SER A 207 11.54 -14.09 -5.26
CA SER A 207 12.16 -12.75 -5.38
C SER A 207 12.93 -12.33 -4.12
N PHE A 208 12.49 -12.77 -2.94
CA PHE A 208 13.17 -12.46 -1.68
C PHE A 208 14.38 -13.34 -1.45
N LEU A 209 14.24 -14.67 -1.62
CA LEU A 209 15.30 -15.65 -1.36
C LEU A 209 16.32 -15.77 -2.50
N ASN A 210 15.95 -15.44 -3.74
CA ASN A 210 16.79 -15.54 -4.94
C ASN A 210 16.78 -14.19 -5.72
N PRO A 211 17.15 -13.08 -5.08
CA PRO A 211 17.05 -11.78 -5.72
C PRO A 211 18.00 -11.64 -6.91
N GLU A 212 17.49 -11.10 -8.02
CA GLU A 212 18.24 -10.83 -9.25
C GLU A 212 19.25 -9.67 -9.10
N ALA A 213 19.02 -8.78 -8.13
CA ALA A 213 19.89 -7.62 -7.90
C ALA A 213 20.29 -7.50 -6.41
N GLY A 214 21.49 -6.95 -6.18
CA GLY A 214 22.07 -6.82 -4.83
C GLY A 214 21.41 -5.76 -3.94
N PHE A 215 20.40 -5.04 -4.44
CA PHE A 215 19.68 -4.02 -3.68
C PHE A 215 18.25 -4.44 -3.29
N ILE A 216 17.81 -5.64 -3.67
CA ILE A 216 16.49 -6.20 -3.37
C ILE A 216 16.60 -7.51 -2.60
N GLY A 217 15.47 -7.94 -2.00
CA GLY A 217 15.36 -9.18 -1.25
C GLY A 217 16.34 -9.25 -0.08
N TYR A 218 16.74 -10.47 0.29
CA TYR A 218 17.65 -10.65 1.42
C TYR A 218 19.03 -9.99 1.22
N LYS A 219 19.52 -9.92 -0.04
CA LYS A 219 20.82 -9.26 -0.33
C LYS A 219 20.77 -7.75 -0.05
N GLY A 220 19.69 -7.10 -0.49
CA GLY A 220 19.48 -5.68 -0.21
C GLY A 220 19.30 -5.43 1.29
N PHE A 221 18.61 -6.32 1.97
CA PHE A 221 18.41 -6.23 3.42
C PHE A 221 19.74 -6.38 4.19
N GLN A 222 20.53 -7.40 3.85
CA GLN A 222 21.85 -7.60 4.45
C GLN A 222 22.77 -6.39 4.25
N LYS A 223 22.77 -5.83 3.02
CA LYS A 223 23.52 -4.61 2.71
C LYS A 223 23.10 -3.43 3.58
N PHE A 224 21.79 -3.23 3.77
CA PHE A 224 21.27 -2.19 4.65
C PHE A 224 21.72 -2.39 6.09
N ILE A 225 21.57 -3.60 6.64
CA ILE A 225 22.01 -3.96 8.01
C ILE A 225 23.49 -3.64 8.22
N ASN A 226 24.33 -3.98 7.26
CA ASN A 226 25.77 -3.74 7.32
C ASN A 226 26.14 -2.23 7.30
N GLU A 227 25.30 -1.40 6.70
CA GLU A 227 25.53 0.05 6.59
C GLU A 227 24.92 0.85 7.77
N ILE A 228 23.97 0.30 8.52
CA ILE A 228 23.31 0.99 9.66
C ILE A 228 24.33 1.59 10.66
N PRO A 229 25.40 0.86 11.09
CA PRO A 229 26.29 1.38 12.11
C PRO A 229 27.02 2.66 11.73
N THR A 230 27.32 2.86 10.44
CA THR A 230 28.05 4.04 9.92
C THR A 230 27.14 5.04 9.20
N LEU A 231 25.86 4.69 9.00
CA LEU A 231 24.96 5.46 8.15
C LEU A 231 24.87 6.94 8.53
N ARG A 232 24.78 7.24 9.84
CA ARG A 232 24.71 8.61 10.34
C ARG A 232 25.98 9.43 10.03
N GLU A 233 27.15 8.80 10.10
CA GLU A 233 28.44 9.42 9.78
C GLU A 233 28.58 9.63 8.27
N ASP A 234 28.14 8.65 7.46
CA ASP A 234 28.24 8.67 6.00
C ASP A 234 27.39 9.76 5.33
N ILE A 235 26.22 10.07 5.88
CA ILE A 235 25.24 10.98 5.24
C ILE A 235 24.93 12.24 6.04
N GLY A 236 25.42 12.31 7.30
CA GLY A 236 25.16 13.40 8.25
C GLY A 236 23.81 13.27 8.96
N LYS A 237 23.71 13.96 10.12
CA LYS A 237 22.55 13.84 11.01
C LYS A 237 21.21 14.21 10.36
N GLU A 238 21.18 15.31 9.63
CA GLU A 238 19.94 15.82 9.00
C GLU A 238 19.34 14.79 8.03
N GLU A 239 20.17 14.22 7.16
CA GLU A 239 19.73 13.22 6.21
C GLU A 239 19.38 11.89 6.88
N TYR A 240 20.12 11.52 7.91
CA TYR A 240 19.84 10.36 8.73
C TYR A 240 18.45 10.47 9.39
N ASP A 241 18.13 11.62 9.98
CA ASP A 241 16.84 11.88 10.61
C ASP A 241 15.69 11.81 9.58
N LYS A 242 15.88 12.34 8.36
CA LYS A 242 14.90 12.21 7.25
C LYS A 242 14.66 10.75 6.89
N ILE A 243 15.71 9.93 6.82
CA ILE A 243 15.58 8.51 6.50
C ILE A 243 14.83 7.77 7.60
N LEU A 244 15.16 8.01 8.87
CA LEU A 244 14.46 7.41 10.00
C LEU A 244 12.98 7.81 10.05
N THR A 245 12.67 9.09 9.80
CA THR A 245 11.30 9.58 9.70
C THR A 245 10.54 8.83 8.60
N ASN A 246 11.15 8.71 7.41
CA ASN A 246 10.56 7.99 6.29
C ASN A 246 10.33 6.50 6.60
N MET A 247 11.29 5.86 7.31
CA MET A 247 11.14 4.47 7.75
C MET A 247 9.92 4.28 8.64
N VAL A 248 9.73 5.14 9.65
CA VAL A 248 8.56 5.06 10.55
C VAL A 248 7.27 5.25 9.77
N MET A 249 7.23 6.18 8.81
CA MET A 249 6.06 6.41 7.96
C MET A 249 5.69 5.20 7.10
N PHE A 250 6.68 4.44 6.61
CA PHE A 250 6.43 3.35 5.66
C PHE A 250 6.47 1.95 6.28
N PHE A 251 7.10 1.77 7.44
CA PHE A 251 7.19 0.47 8.10
C PHE A 251 6.01 0.19 9.02
N GLY A 252 5.38 1.23 9.54
CA GLY A 252 4.24 1.14 10.43
C GLY A 252 2.94 1.56 9.73
N GLU A 253 1.83 0.99 10.16
CA GLU A 253 0.53 1.60 9.93
C GLU A 253 0.45 2.81 10.87
N VAL A 254 0.91 3.96 10.38
CA VAL A 254 0.93 5.18 11.17
C VAL A 254 -0.17 6.11 10.70
N PRO A 255 -1.34 6.12 11.34
CA PRO A 255 -2.31 7.18 11.07
C PRO A 255 -1.79 8.53 11.57
N THR A 256 -0.97 8.52 12.63
CA THR A 256 -0.56 9.78 13.29
C THR A 256 0.72 9.60 14.10
N ILE A 257 1.73 10.44 13.91
CA ILE A 257 3.00 10.51 14.66
C ILE A 257 3.01 11.80 15.51
N PRO A 258 3.81 11.93 16.60
CA PRO A 258 3.81 13.12 17.45
C PRO A 258 3.97 14.42 16.67
N ASN A 259 3.17 15.45 17.00
CA ASN A 259 3.27 16.80 16.45
C ASN A 259 4.68 17.41 16.56
N GLU A 260 5.51 16.87 17.44
CA GLU A 260 6.90 17.27 17.68
C GLU A 260 7.83 16.84 16.54
N ILE A 261 7.43 15.85 15.74
CA ILE A 261 8.13 15.45 14.53
C ILE A 261 7.39 16.08 13.35
N LYS A 262 8.00 17.06 12.70
CA LYS A 262 7.39 17.82 11.60
C LYS A 262 6.82 16.86 10.53
N GLY A 263 5.49 16.89 10.38
CA GLY A 263 4.77 16.07 9.42
C GLY A 263 4.26 14.73 9.95
N ILE A 264 4.37 14.47 11.24
CA ILE A 264 3.95 13.21 11.82
C ILE A 264 3.09 13.47 13.08
N ASN A 265 1.78 13.16 13.05
CA ASN A 265 0.84 13.31 14.17
C ASN A 265 0.55 11.97 14.85
N LYS A 266 0.69 11.85 16.16
CA LYS A 266 0.42 10.63 16.93
C LYS A 266 -0.61 10.85 18.04
N PRO A 267 -1.64 10.00 18.19
CA PRO A 267 -2.29 9.78 19.48
C PRO A 267 -1.42 8.87 20.37
N ASP A 268 -1.42 9.11 21.68
CA ASP A 268 -0.58 8.45 22.68
C ASP A 268 -0.75 6.93 22.83
N SER A 269 -1.61 6.29 22.06
CA SER A 269 -2.04 4.89 22.23
C SER A 269 -1.94 4.00 20.99
N ILE A 270 -1.17 4.35 19.96
CA ILE A 270 -1.10 3.50 18.76
C ILE A 270 0.01 2.48 18.88
N GLU A 271 -0.38 1.20 18.86
CA GLU A 271 0.48 0.11 18.46
C GLU A 271 0.83 0.25 16.99
N PHE A 272 2.10 0.48 16.69
CA PHE A 272 2.62 0.34 15.33
C PHE A 272 2.63 -1.14 14.99
N LYS A 273 1.66 -1.60 14.23
CA LYS A 273 1.72 -2.94 13.65
C LYS A 273 2.55 -2.82 12.38
N GLY A 274 3.77 -3.32 12.42
CA GLY A 274 4.54 -3.45 11.19
C GLY A 274 3.79 -4.39 10.25
N ARG A 275 3.37 -3.94 9.10
CA ARG A 275 2.50 -4.59 8.08
C ARG A 275 2.74 -6.09 7.80
N PHE A 276 3.72 -6.71 8.41
CA PHE A 276 3.97 -8.15 8.40
C PHE A 276 2.89 -8.99 9.10
N ASP A 277 2.14 -8.40 10.04
CA ASP A 277 0.98 -9.05 10.66
C ASP A 277 -0.07 -9.42 9.59
N LYS A 278 -0.27 -8.58 8.57
CA LYS A 278 -1.20 -8.88 7.46
C LYS A 278 -0.79 -10.11 6.64
N ILE A 279 0.52 -10.33 6.47
CA ILE A 279 1.01 -11.58 5.85
C ILE A 279 0.68 -12.77 6.77
N GLY A 280 0.91 -12.60 8.07
CA GLY A 280 0.53 -13.59 9.09
C GLY A 280 -0.95 -13.93 9.04
N ASP A 281 -1.83 -12.91 8.97
CA ASP A 281 -3.28 -13.08 8.89
C ASP A 281 -3.71 -13.88 7.65
N ILE A 282 -3.14 -13.59 6.48
CA ILE A 282 -3.41 -14.36 5.25
C ILE A 282 -2.95 -15.82 5.39
N LEU A 283 -1.81 -16.05 6.02
CA LEU A 283 -1.30 -17.41 6.23
C LEU A 283 -2.17 -18.19 7.23
N VAL A 284 -2.65 -17.56 8.31
CA VAL A 284 -3.62 -18.19 9.23
C VAL A 284 -4.92 -18.51 8.49
N TYR A 285 -5.46 -17.53 7.77
CA TYR A 285 -6.65 -17.72 6.95
C TYR A 285 -6.53 -18.91 5.98
N LEU A 286 -5.38 -19.04 5.28
CA LEU A 286 -5.13 -20.21 4.42
C LEU A 286 -5.04 -21.50 5.19
N GLY A 287 -4.36 -21.51 6.33
CA GLY A 287 -4.26 -22.70 7.19
C GLY A 287 -5.62 -23.23 7.62
N GLU A 288 -6.52 -22.33 8.01
CA GLU A 288 -7.89 -22.66 8.40
C GLU A 288 -8.72 -23.16 7.21
N GLU A 289 -8.67 -22.48 6.07
CA GLU A 289 -9.41 -22.86 4.84
C GLU A 289 -8.95 -24.20 4.26
N THR A 290 -7.64 -24.48 4.30
CA THR A 290 -7.04 -25.69 3.71
C THR A 290 -6.88 -26.83 4.71
N LYS A 291 -7.06 -26.57 6.01
CA LYS A 291 -6.74 -27.49 7.13
C LYS A 291 -5.27 -27.94 7.10
N ASP A 292 -4.39 -27.03 6.75
CA ASP A 292 -2.94 -27.25 6.67
C ASP A 292 -2.20 -26.36 7.66
N ASP A 293 -1.81 -26.95 8.79
CA ASP A 293 -1.10 -26.27 9.88
C ASP A 293 0.26 -25.70 9.47
N SER A 294 0.83 -26.09 8.33
CA SER A 294 2.10 -25.54 7.86
C SER A 294 2.04 -24.04 7.60
N TRP A 295 0.89 -23.53 7.11
CA TRP A 295 0.64 -22.11 6.91
C TRP A 295 0.59 -21.35 8.24
N ILE A 296 -0.13 -21.88 9.21
CA ILE A 296 -0.24 -21.30 10.57
C ILE A 296 1.15 -21.29 11.24
N LYS A 297 1.96 -22.31 11.00
CA LYS A 297 3.34 -22.37 11.50
C LYS A 297 4.22 -21.27 10.89
N SER A 298 4.10 -21.06 9.58
CA SER A 298 4.83 -20.01 8.87
C SER A 298 4.39 -18.60 9.30
N SER A 299 3.09 -18.39 9.62
CA SER A 299 2.58 -17.09 10.05
C SER A 299 3.30 -16.52 11.28
N LYS A 300 3.78 -17.38 12.17
CA LYS A 300 4.47 -16.99 13.40
C LYS A 300 5.72 -16.17 13.16
N TYR A 301 6.45 -16.46 12.08
CA TYR A 301 7.63 -15.70 11.70
C TYR A 301 7.28 -14.28 11.24
N PHE A 302 6.20 -14.12 10.50
CA PHE A 302 5.74 -12.80 10.04
C PHE A 302 5.16 -11.98 11.19
N TYR A 303 4.41 -12.57 12.12
CA TYR A 303 4.00 -11.89 13.35
C TYR A 303 5.20 -11.46 14.20
N LYS A 304 6.25 -12.28 14.26
CA LYS A 304 7.49 -11.89 14.96
C LYS A 304 8.16 -10.71 14.27
N CYS A 305 8.21 -10.67 12.94
CA CYS A 305 8.67 -9.51 12.19
C CYS A 305 7.88 -8.25 12.56
N ALA A 306 6.54 -8.33 12.60
CA ALA A 306 5.68 -7.21 12.97
C ALA A 306 5.99 -6.68 14.37
N GLN A 307 6.18 -7.56 15.36
CA GLN A 307 6.55 -7.17 16.72
C GLN A 307 7.89 -6.44 16.78
N ILE A 308 8.90 -6.94 16.04
CA ILE A 308 10.24 -6.32 16.03
C ILE A 308 10.20 -4.96 15.31
N ILE A 309 9.49 -4.86 14.18
CA ILE A 309 9.33 -3.59 13.46
C ILE A 309 8.63 -2.55 14.33
N ASN A 310 7.68 -2.97 15.16
CA ASN A 310 7.03 -2.10 16.13
C ASN A 310 8.03 -1.54 17.17
N GLN A 311 8.90 -2.39 17.69
CA GLN A 311 9.96 -1.97 18.60
C GLN A 311 10.98 -1.03 17.92
N ILE A 312 11.35 -1.33 16.66
CA ILE A 312 12.23 -0.46 15.85
C ILE A 312 11.59 0.92 15.69
N SER A 313 10.30 0.99 15.34
CA SER A 313 9.57 2.24 15.19
C SER A 313 9.56 3.07 16.47
N ASN A 314 9.36 2.43 17.63
CA ASN A 314 9.43 3.10 18.94
C ASN A 314 10.82 3.67 19.23
N ILE A 315 11.90 2.92 18.97
CA ILE A 315 13.29 3.39 19.12
C ILE A 315 13.54 4.62 18.24
N ILE A 316 13.11 4.57 17.00
CA ILE A 316 13.28 5.68 16.06
C ILE A 316 12.51 6.92 16.54
N ILE A 317 11.26 6.75 16.99
CA ILE A 317 10.45 7.86 17.51
C ILE A 317 11.07 8.47 18.76
N GLU A 318 11.52 7.65 19.72
CA GLU A 318 12.21 8.15 20.90
C GLU A 318 13.45 8.98 20.55
N TYR A 319 14.23 8.53 19.57
CA TYR A 319 15.38 9.25 19.04
C TYR A 319 14.98 10.59 18.39
N LEU A 320 14.02 10.56 17.46
CA LEU A 320 13.56 11.76 16.73
C LEU A 320 12.93 12.81 17.68
N CYS A 321 12.29 12.37 18.76
CA CYS A 321 11.75 13.25 19.83
C CYS A 321 12.82 13.68 20.86
N ASN A 322 14.11 13.39 20.65
CA ASN A 322 15.20 13.69 21.56
C ASN A 322 15.00 13.13 23.01
N LYS A 323 14.25 12.02 23.14
CA LYS A 323 13.99 11.37 24.44
C LYS A 323 15.11 10.39 24.80
N LYS A 324 15.50 9.54 23.84
CA LYS A 324 16.53 8.53 24.04
C LYS A 324 17.16 8.12 22.70
N ASP A 325 18.48 7.98 22.66
CA ASP A 325 19.19 7.47 21.48
C ASP A 325 19.61 6.00 21.71
N ASN A 326 18.84 5.08 21.17
CA ASN A 326 19.12 3.65 21.12
C ASN A 326 19.28 3.16 19.67
N THR A 327 19.60 4.06 18.73
CA THR A 327 19.72 3.72 17.29
C THR A 327 20.83 2.71 16.99
N ASN A 328 21.78 2.53 17.91
CA ASN A 328 22.80 1.47 17.87
C ASN A 328 22.20 0.05 17.90
N LEU A 329 20.96 -0.14 18.38
CA LEU A 329 20.26 -1.43 18.39
C LEU A 329 19.64 -1.79 17.05
N LEU A 330 19.47 -0.82 16.14
CA LEU A 330 18.73 -1.03 14.89
C LEU A 330 19.33 -2.15 14.02
N ALA A 331 20.68 -2.22 13.91
CA ALA A 331 21.32 -3.26 13.10
C ALA A 331 21.01 -4.67 13.60
N VAL A 332 21.03 -4.88 14.93
CA VAL A 332 20.72 -6.18 15.55
C VAL A 332 19.25 -6.53 15.32
N MET A 333 18.34 -5.58 15.54
CA MET A 333 16.91 -5.80 15.38
C MET A 333 16.51 -6.06 13.92
N PHE A 334 17.09 -5.34 12.98
CA PHE A 334 16.87 -5.63 11.55
C PHE A 334 17.45 -6.97 11.11
N THR A 335 18.54 -7.43 11.75
CA THR A 335 19.05 -8.80 11.54
C THR A 335 18.03 -9.83 12.00
N GLU A 336 17.38 -9.61 13.14
CA GLU A 336 16.32 -10.51 13.62
C GLU A 336 15.10 -10.51 12.68
N VAL A 337 14.70 -9.34 12.15
CA VAL A 337 13.63 -9.25 11.11
C VAL A 337 14.03 -10.04 9.87
N LEU A 338 15.24 -9.86 9.35
CA LEU A 338 15.72 -10.59 8.18
C LEU A 338 15.67 -12.10 8.39
N ASN A 339 16.17 -12.60 9.54
CA ASN A 339 16.17 -14.02 9.86
C ASN A 339 14.74 -14.58 9.91
N ASN A 340 13.81 -13.89 10.56
CA ASN A 340 12.40 -14.31 10.60
C ASN A 340 11.75 -14.28 9.22
N MET A 341 12.02 -13.27 8.37
CA MET A 341 11.53 -13.27 6.99
C MET A 341 12.06 -14.46 6.19
N MET A 342 13.34 -14.78 6.32
CA MET A 342 13.94 -15.94 5.64
C MET A 342 13.29 -17.25 6.09
N GLU A 343 13.18 -17.49 7.38
CA GLU A 343 12.52 -18.68 7.95
C GLU A 343 11.04 -18.75 7.52
N GLY A 344 10.33 -17.61 7.59
CA GLY A 344 8.94 -17.52 7.15
C GLY A 344 8.77 -17.93 5.69
N TYR A 345 9.59 -17.42 4.78
CA TYR A 345 9.54 -17.79 3.37
C TYR A 345 10.03 -19.22 3.10
N GLN A 346 11.09 -19.68 3.77
CA GLN A 346 11.61 -21.05 3.59
C GLN A 346 10.60 -22.11 4.05
N SER A 347 9.84 -21.82 5.13
CA SER A 347 8.82 -22.74 5.66
C SER A 347 7.56 -22.86 4.79
N LEU A 348 7.34 -21.96 3.82
CA LEU A 348 6.24 -22.07 2.87
C LEU A 348 6.53 -23.15 1.82
N ASN A 349 5.72 -24.19 1.80
CA ASN A 349 5.75 -25.26 0.79
C ASN A 349 4.56 -25.09 -0.16
N PHE A 350 4.86 -24.85 -1.45
CA PHE A 350 3.84 -24.66 -2.51
C PHE A 350 3.79 -25.88 -3.43
#